data_43e28aa1291e4742b549f8d467d15b52
#
_entry.id   43e28aa1291e4742b549f8d467d15b52
#
_cell.length_a   1.000
_cell.length_b   1.000
_cell.length_c   1.000
_cell.angle_alpha   90.00
_cell.angle_beta   90.00
_cell.angle_gamma   90.00
#
_symmetry.space_group_name_H-M   'P 1'
#
loop_
_entity.id
_entity.type
_entity.pdbx_description
1 polymer ?
#
loop_
_entity_poly.entity_id
_entity_poly.type
_entity_poly.pdbx_seq_one_letter_code
_entity_poly.pdbx_strand_id
1 'polypeptide(L)'
;MSEHEKSTRKKSMGAEKFHAFMKNKLAVAGAGLLIVMILLSALSPVIAPYGYDEQYYEEARQTPSLQHLAGTDELGRDIFSRILYGGRVSLTIGIISVGIGLLCGGSLGVLAAYYGGLAETAIMRIIDILMAIPSIILSISICAALGSGIVNTMIAVGISSIPTYARVFRSAVISEKSKEYIEASKAVGAGNARIILRHILPNSLAPVIAVSYTHLTLPTKA
;
A
#
# COMPACT_ATOMS: atom_id res chain seq x y z
N MET A 1 -30.08 -38.21 30.35
CA MET A 1 -29.59 -38.42 28.98
C MET A 1 -30.45 -37.56 28.10
N SER A 2 -30.07 -36.39 27.85
CA SER A 2 -30.70 -35.44 26.95
C SER A 2 -29.65 -34.49 26.46
N GLU A 3 -29.40 -34.53 25.18
CA GLU A 3 -29.61 -33.41 24.28
C GLU A 3 -29.10 -32.06 24.78
N HIS A 4 -27.86 -31.74 24.47
CA HIS A 4 -27.43 -30.40 24.05
C HIS A 4 -26.03 -30.43 23.39
N GLU A 5 -25.91 -31.21 22.36
CA GLU A 5 -24.88 -31.03 21.39
C GLU A 5 -25.36 -29.95 20.39
N LYS A 6 -25.40 -28.70 20.88
CA LYS A 6 -25.56 -27.55 20.01
C LYS A 6 -24.26 -27.40 19.21
N SER A 7 -24.33 -27.90 18.00
CA SER A 7 -23.45 -27.56 16.88
C SER A 7 -23.06 -26.07 16.94
N THR A 8 -21.94 -25.76 17.55
CA THR A 8 -21.26 -24.47 17.38
C THR A 8 -20.71 -24.46 15.97
N ARG A 9 -21.57 -24.07 15.03
CA ARG A 9 -21.19 -23.76 13.65
C ARG A 9 -20.05 -22.77 13.73
N LYS A 10 -18.84 -23.24 13.47
CA LYS A 10 -17.61 -22.44 13.39
C LYS A 10 -17.87 -21.34 12.37
N LYS A 11 -18.29 -20.16 12.82
CA LYS A 11 -18.38 -18.98 11.95
C LYS A 11 -17.01 -18.80 11.36
N SER A 12 -16.92 -18.77 10.04
CA SER A 12 -15.66 -18.52 9.34
C SER A 12 -15.00 -17.28 9.95
N MET A 13 -13.72 -17.36 10.31
CA MET A 13 -12.93 -16.23 10.87
C MET A 13 -13.05 -14.96 10.00
N GLY A 14 -13.32 -15.12 8.71
CA GLY A 14 -13.61 -14.01 7.79
C GLY A 14 -14.94 -13.32 8.11
N ALA A 15 -15.99 -14.07 8.44
CA ALA A 15 -17.29 -13.51 8.76
C ALA A 15 -17.29 -12.72 10.09
N GLU A 16 -16.52 -13.16 11.08
CA GLU A 16 -16.34 -12.44 12.34
C GLU A 16 -15.57 -11.14 12.16
N LYS A 17 -14.48 -11.17 11.38
CA LYS A 17 -13.71 -9.96 11.04
C LYS A 17 -14.53 -8.97 10.23
N PHE A 18 -15.31 -9.45 9.26
CA PHE A 18 -16.22 -8.61 8.47
C PHE A 18 -17.33 -7.99 9.35
N HIS A 19 -17.91 -8.76 10.27
CA HIS A 19 -18.92 -8.24 11.19
C HIS A 19 -18.33 -7.19 12.16
N ALA A 20 -17.11 -7.40 12.65
CA ALA A 20 -16.40 -6.43 13.47
C ALA A 20 -16.10 -5.14 12.69
N PHE A 21 -15.70 -5.25 11.42
CA PHE A 21 -15.50 -4.11 10.52
C PHE A 21 -16.79 -3.32 10.31
N MET A 22 -17.92 -4.00 10.04
CA MET A 22 -19.23 -3.36 9.83
C MET A 22 -19.77 -2.65 11.08
N LYS A 23 -19.35 -3.03 12.27
CA LYS A 23 -19.69 -2.32 13.51
C LYS A 23 -18.95 -0.99 13.68
N ASN A 24 -17.81 -0.82 13.03
CA ASN A 24 -17.04 0.42 13.10
C ASN A 24 -17.52 1.39 12.01
N LYS A 25 -18.37 2.34 12.37
CA LYS A 25 -18.96 3.32 11.44
C LYS A 25 -17.90 4.14 10.69
N LEU A 26 -16.78 4.50 11.37
CA LEU A 26 -15.68 5.24 10.73
C LEU A 26 -14.96 4.39 9.69
N ALA A 27 -14.73 3.10 9.99
CA ALA A 27 -14.12 2.18 9.04
C ALA A 27 -14.99 1.97 7.80
N VAL A 28 -16.32 1.82 7.99
CA VAL A 28 -17.28 1.69 6.88
C VAL A 28 -17.34 2.96 6.05
N ALA A 29 -17.40 4.14 6.69
CA ALA A 29 -17.40 5.42 5.98
C ALA A 29 -16.10 5.65 5.19
N GLY A 30 -14.94 5.34 5.79
CA GLY A 30 -13.64 5.43 5.12
C GLY A 30 -13.52 4.47 3.93
N ALA A 31 -13.96 3.22 4.09
CA ALA A 31 -14.00 2.25 2.99
C ALA A 31 -14.94 2.69 1.87
N GLY A 32 -16.13 3.23 2.22
CA GLY A 32 -17.07 3.77 1.25
C GLY A 32 -16.47 4.92 0.45
N LEU A 33 -15.79 5.86 1.11
CA LEU A 33 -15.10 6.96 0.46
C LEU A 33 -14.00 6.46 -0.50
N LEU A 34 -13.18 5.51 -0.06
CA LEU A 34 -12.14 4.90 -0.92
C LEU A 34 -12.74 4.21 -2.14
N ILE A 35 -13.82 3.46 -1.97
CA ILE A 35 -14.50 2.79 -3.09
C ILE A 35 -15.03 3.84 -4.08
N VAL A 36 -15.67 4.90 -3.61
CA VAL A 36 -16.15 5.99 -4.46
C VAL A 36 -14.99 6.64 -5.21
N MET A 37 -13.89 6.97 -4.55
CA MET A 37 -12.71 7.54 -5.21
C MET A 37 -12.12 6.61 -6.27
N ILE A 38 -12.01 5.31 -5.98
CA ILE A 38 -11.52 4.31 -6.94
C ILE A 38 -12.46 4.21 -8.14
N LEU A 39 -13.77 4.16 -7.91
CA LEU A 39 -14.75 4.08 -8.99
C LEU A 39 -14.75 5.33 -9.86
N LEU A 40 -14.74 6.52 -9.27
CA LEU A 40 -14.66 7.79 -9.99
C LEU A 40 -13.39 7.89 -10.82
N SER A 41 -12.25 7.49 -10.26
CA SER A 41 -10.97 7.49 -10.95
C SER A 41 -10.92 6.44 -12.08
N ALA A 42 -11.46 5.25 -11.87
CA ALA A 42 -11.51 4.19 -12.87
C ALA A 42 -12.43 4.55 -14.05
N LEU A 43 -13.57 5.17 -13.74
CA LEU A 43 -14.56 5.61 -14.72
C LEU A 43 -14.27 7.00 -15.30
N SER A 44 -13.14 7.62 -14.96
CA SER A 44 -12.78 8.96 -15.44
C SER A 44 -12.90 9.13 -16.96
N PRO A 45 -12.52 8.17 -17.83
CA PRO A 45 -12.69 8.34 -19.28
C PRO A 45 -14.14 8.42 -19.76
N VAL A 46 -15.11 7.99 -18.93
CA VAL A 46 -16.54 7.98 -19.27
C VAL A 46 -17.28 9.12 -18.57
N ILE A 47 -16.86 9.49 -17.36
CA ILE A 47 -17.53 10.48 -16.52
C ILE A 47 -17.00 11.90 -16.78
N ALA A 48 -15.70 12.04 -17.11
CA ALA A 48 -15.09 13.34 -17.34
C ALA A 48 -15.70 14.01 -18.60
N PRO A 49 -16.23 15.23 -18.49
CA PRO A 49 -16.81 15.93 -19.63
C PRO A 49 -15.76 16.33 -20.68
N TYR A 50 -14.51 16.55 -20.24
CA TYR A 50 -13.40 17.03 -21.08
C TYR A 50 -12.18 16.11 -20.94
N GLY A 51 -11.28 16.12 -21.92
CA GLY A 51 -9.96 15.48 -21.81
C GLY A 51 -9.09 16.15 -20.76
N TYR A 52 -8.15 15.40 -20.18
CA TYR A 52 -7.32 15.91 -19.07
C TYR A 52 -6.37 17.04 -19.47
N ASP A 53 -6.04 17.17 -20.76
CA ASP A 53 -5.09 18.13 -21.33
C ASP A 53 -5.73 19.06 -22.39
N GLU A 54 -7.03 18.95 -22.65
CA GLU A 54 -7.76 19.86 -23.51
C GLU A 54 -7.69 21.29 -22.96
N GLN A 55 -7.27 22.23 -23.81
CA GLN A 55 -7.02 23.62 -23.45
C GLN A 55 -7.95 24.55 -24.24
N TYR A 56 -8.68 25.37 -23.51
CA TYR A 56 -9.58 26.42 -24.05
C TYR A 56 -9.14 27.75 -23.47
N TYR A 57 -8.17 28.41 -24.10
CA TYR A 57 -7.55 29.64 -23.57
C TYR A 57 -8.54 30.77 -23.33
N GLU A 58 -9.64 30.84 -24.12
CA GLU A 58 -10.70 31.83 -23.94
C GLU A 58 -11.50 31.59 -22.65
N GLU A 59 -11.48 30.41 -22.13
CA GLU A 59 -12.17 29.99 -20.90
C GLU A 59 -11.22 29.87 -19.69
N ALA A 60 -10.04 30.51 -19.76
CA ALA A 60 -9.06 30.48 -18.68
C ALA A 60 -9.61 31.14 -17.40
N ARG A 61 -9.32 30.51 -16.24
CA ARG A 61 -9.66 31.03 -14.90
C ARG A 61 -11.15 31.28 -14.67
N GLN A 62 -12.02 30.51 -15.30
CA GLN A 62 -13.46 30.60 -15.03
C GLN A 62 -13.78 30.01 -13.65
N THR A 63 -14.76 30.64 -13.00
CA THR A 63 -15.35 30.13 -11.76
C THR A 63 -16.21 28.88 -12.01
N PRO A 64 -16.51 28.06 -10.98
CA PRO A 64 -17.43 26.94 -11.13
C PRO A 64 -18.75 27.31 -11.80
N SER A 65 -19.15 26.53 -12.80
CA SER A 65 -20.33 26.69 -13.62
C SER A 65 -20.95 25.33 -13.99
N LEU A 66 -22.09 25.33 -14.68
CA LEU A 66 -22.69 24.09 -15.19
C LEU A 66 -21.85 23.45 -16.30
N GLN A 67 -21.04 24.22 -17.03
CA GLN A 67 -20.11 23.73 -18.04
C GLN A 67 -18.83 23.19 -17.39
N HIS A 68 -18.31 23.94 -16.42
CA HIS A 68 -17.08 23.58 -15.69
C HIS A 68 -17.39 23.48 -14.20
N LEU A 69 -17.75 22.27 -13.72
CA LEU A 69 -18.22 22.03 -12.35
C LEU A 69 -17.24 22.53 -11.26
N ALA A 70 -15.95 22.46 -11.51
CA ALA A 70 -14.90 22.97 -10.60
C ALA A 70 -14.18 24.20 -11.16
N GLY A 71 -14.69 24.80 -12.25
CA GLY A 71 -14.05 25.90 -12.98
C GLY A 71 -12.88 25.40 -13.85
N THR A 72 -12.12 26.37 -14.38
CA THR A 72 -10.98 26.12 -15.29
C THR A 72 -9.67 26.66 -14.70
N ASP A 73 -8.56 26.07 -15.11
CA ASP A 73 -7.21 26.51 -14.71
C ASP A 73 -6.67 27.66 -15.58
N GLU A 74 -5.39 28.00 -15.41
CA GLU A 74 -4.74 29.09 -16.16
C GLU A 74 -4.65 28.86 -17.68
N LEU A 75 -4.79 27.61 -18.12
CA LEU A 75 -4.75 27.20 -19.52
C LEU A 75 -6.15 26.88 -20.06
N GLY A 76 -7.21 27.18 -19.30
CA GLY A 76 -8.61 26.89 -19.69
C GLY A 76 -8.95 25.39 -19.60
N ARG A 77 -8.16 24.57 -18.89
CA ARG A 77 -8.45 23.14 -18.73
C ARG A 77 -9.47 22.92 -17.61
N ASP A 78 -10.41 22.02 -17.83
CA ASP A 78 -11.44 21.69 -16.83
C ASP A 78 -10.85 21.03 -15.58
N ILE A 79 -10.99 21.69 -14.43
CA ILE A 79 -10.43 21.23 -13.16
C ILE A 79 -11.10 19.93 -12.70
N PHE A 80 -12.41 19.76 -12.90
CA PHE A 80 -13.14 18.57 -12.49
C PHE A 80 -12.64 17.33 -13.25
N SER A 81 -12.51 17.39 -14.56
CA SER A 81 -11.96 16.32 -15.38
C SER A 81 -10.53 15.98 -14.97
N ARG A 82 -9.70 16.99 -14.70
CA ARG A 82 -8.32 16.79 -14.23
C ARG A 82 -8.23 16.11 -12.86
N ILE A 83 -9.15 16.40 -11.94
CA ILE A 83 -9.22 15.70 -10.64
C ILE A 83 -9.54 14.22 -10.86
N LEU A 84 -10.48 13.88 -11.74
CA LEU A 84 -10.83 12.49 -12.02
C LEU A 84 -9.67 11.70 -12.64
N TYR A 85 -9.03 12.24 -13.68
CA TYR A 85 -7.86 11.63 -14.32
C TYR A 85 -6.64 11.59 -13.39
N GLY A 86 -6.40 12.66 -12.63
CA GLY A 86 -5.33 12.74 -11.64
C GLY A 86 -5.47 11.69 -10.54
N GLY A 87 -6.71 11.43 -10.11
CA GLY A 87 -7.01 10.34 -9.17
C GLY A 87 -6.56 8.97 -9.70
N ARG A 88 -6.82 8.67 -10.99
CA ARG A 88 -6.36 7.43 -11.63
C ARG A 88 -4.85 7.30 -11.64
N VAL A 89 -4.15 8.37 -12.01
CA VAL A 89 -2.67 8.39 -12.02
C VAL A 89 -2.12 8.20 -10.61
N SER A 90 -2.66 8.92 -9.63
CA SER A 90 -2.23 8.85 -8.22
C SER A 90 -2.43 7.45 -7.63
N LEU A 91 -3.59 6.82 -7.87
CA LEU A 91 -3.86 5.44 -7.43
C LEU A 91 -2.90 4.44 -8.08
N THR A 92 -2.62 4.60 -9.37
CA THR A 92 -1.70 3.72 -10.10
C THR A 92 -0.28 3.85 -9.54
N ILE A 93 0.21 5.08 -9.33
CA ILE A 93 1.51 5.34 -8.70
C ILE A 93 1.55 4.69 -7.31
N GLY A 94 0.53 4.91 -6.47
CA GLY A 94 0.46 4.36 -5.13
C GLY A 94 0.51 2.83 -5.11
N ILE A 95 -0.30 2.16 -5.92
CA ILE A 95 -0.37 0.69 -5.97
C ILE A 95 0.96 0.09 -6.43
N ILE A 96 1.55 0.63 -7.50
CA ILE A 96 2.81 0.10 -8.05
C ILE A 96 3.96 0.36 -7.09
N SER A 97 4.06 1.55 -6.51
CA SER A 97 5.13 1.89 -5.56
C SER A 97 5.06 1.05 -4.28
N VAL A 98 3.85 0.86 -3.74
CA VAL A 98 3.62 -0.05 -2.59
C VAL A 98 3.97 -1.47 -2.97
N GLY A 99 3.59 -1.92 -4.18
CA GLY A 99 3.95 -3.24 -4.70
C GLY A 99 5.46 -3.48 -4.75
N ILE A 100 6.23 -2.52 -5.28
CA ILE A 100 7.70 -2.59 -5.31
C ILE A 100 8.26 -2.65 -3.89
N GLY A 101 7.84 -1.75 -3.00
CA GLY A 101 8.28 -1.71 -1.62
C GLY A 101 7.98 -3.00 -0.86
N LEU A 102 6.76 -3.52 -1.02
CA LEU A 102 6.30 -4.75 -0.38
C LEU A 102 7.06 -5.98 -0.89
N LEU A 103 7.21 -6.12 -2.20
CA LEU A 103 7.88 -7.29 -2.79
C LEU A 103 9.38 -7.27 -2.51
N CYS A 104 10.07 -6.17 -2.84
CA CYS A 104 11.52 -6.08 -2.65
C CYS A 104 11.88 -5.92 -1.17
N GLY A 105 11.28 -4.96 -0.47
CA GLY A 105 11.55 -4.71 0.94
C GLY A 105 11.09 -5.87 1.81
N GLY A 106 9.89 -6.40 1.53
CA GLY A 106 9.35 -7.56 2.23
C GLY A 106 10.25 -8.79 2.10
N SER A 107 10.70 -9.11 0.89
CA SER A 107 11.62 -10.22 0.66
C SER A 107 12.93 -10.05 1.42
N LEU A 108 13.55 -8.87 1.37
CA LEU A 108 14.77 -8.56 2.11
C LEU A 108 14.57 -8.67 3.63
N GLY A 109 13.46 -8.15 4.15
CA GLY A 109 13.14 -8.23 5.59
C GLY A 109 12.90 -9.64 6.06
N VAL A 110 12.17 -10.45 5.28
CA VAL A 110 11.92 -11.88 5.57
C VAL A 110 13.23 -12.66 5.57
N LEU A 111 14.07 -12.50 4.54
CA LEU A 111 15.35 -13.19 4.42
C LEU A 111 16.29 -12.82 5.57
N ALA A 112 16.41 -11.54 5.88
CA ALA A 112 17.22 -11.05 6.98
C ALA A 112 16.80 -11.69 8.32
N ALA A 113 15.51 -11.63 8.67
CA ALA A 113 15.00 -12.13 9.93
C ALA A 113 15.02 -13.67 10.03
N TYR A 114 14.73 -14.36 8.93
CA TYR A 114 14.66 -15.81 8.95
C TYR A 114 16.04 -16.46 9.09
N TYR A 115 17.00 -16.04 8.28
CA TYR A 115 18.35 -16.62 8.31
C TYR A 115 19.21 -16.05 9.45
N GLY A 116 19.05 -14.76 9.78
CA GLY A 116 19.80 -14.13 10.87
C GLY A 116 21.29 -13.97 10.59
N GLY A 117 22.08 -13.72 11.63
CA GLY A 117 23.55 -13.68 11.57
C GLY A 117 24.12 -12.69 10.56
N LEU A 118 25.08 -13.15 9.77
CA LEU A 118 25.77 -12.30 8.76
C LEU A 118 24.83 -11.82 7.66
N ALA A 119 23.85 -12.64 7.23
CA ALA A 119 22.88 -12.25 6.21
C ALA A 119 21.99 -11.10 6.70
N GLU A 120 21.51 -11.19 7.93
CA GLU A 120 20.74 -10.12 8.57
C GLU A 120 21.57 -8.85 8.68
N THR A 121 22.80 -8.96 9.17
CA THR A 121 23.69 -7.80 9.33
C THR A 121 23.97 -7.12 8.01
N ALA A 122 24.28 -7.86 6.95
CA ALA A 122 24.57 -7.30 5.63
C ALA A 122 23.35 -6.60 5.02
N ILE A 123 22.19 -7.27 5.02
CA ILE A 123 20.94 -6.71 4.47
C ILE A 123 20.56 -5.46 5.24
N MET A 124 20.56 -5.53 6.58
CA MET A 124 20.12 -4.39 7.40
C MET A 124 21.08 -3.21 7.31
N ARG A 125 22.39 -3.41 7.09
CA ARG A 125 23.32 -2.30 6.82
C ARG A 125 22.97 -1.53 5.55
N ILE A 126 22.64 -2.25 4.48
CA ILE A 126 22.17 -1.59 3.24
C ILE A 126 20.87 -0.80 3.48
N ILE A 127 19.94 -1.40 4.19
CA ILE A 127 18.67 -0.76 4.56
C ILE A 127 18.92 0.49 5.43
N ASP A 128 19.83 0.43 6.39
CA ASP A 128 20.16 1.55 7.26
C ASP A 128 20.83 2.71 6.48
N ILE A 129 21.68 2.41 5.51
CA ILE A 129 22.27 3.42 4.60
C ILE A 129 21.17 4.14 3.81
N LEU A 130 20.20 3.39 3.25
CA LEU A 130 19.09 3.99 2.51
C LEU A 130 18.19 4.83 3.43
N MET A 131 18.00 4.43 4.69
CA MET A 131 17.21 5.20 5.66
C MET A 131 17.91 6.43 6.22
N ALA A 132 19.21 6.55 6.07
CA ALA A 132 19.94 7.77 6.44
C ALA A 132 19.54 8.96 5.55
N ILE A 133 18.98 8.70 4.37
CA ILE A 133 18.47 9.71 3.45
C ILE A 133 16.96 9.83 3.65
N PRO A 134 16.39 11.02 3.90
CA PRO A 134 14.93 11.21 3.92
C PRO A 134 14.29 10.68 2.63
N SER A 135 13.22 9.88 2.76
CA SER A 135 12.60 9.15 1.63
C SER A 135 12.18 10.07 0.47
N ILE A 136 11.73 11.29 0.77
CA ILE A 136 11.38 12.29 -0.25
C ILE A 136 12.62 12.68 -1.05
N ILE A 137 13.74 12.96 -0.38
CA ILE A 137 14.99 13.36 -1.04
C ILE A 137 15.52 12.19 -1.87
N LEU A 138 15.48 10.96 -1.35
CA LEU A 138 15.85 9.76 -2.08
C LEU A 138 15.01 9.58 -3.34
N SER A 139 13.66 9.72 -3.23
CA SER A 139 12.78 9.63 -4.39
C SER A 139 13.08 10.68 -5.45
N ILE A 140 13.28 11.95 -5.05
CA ILE A 140 13.61 13.03 -5.98
C ILE A 140 14.96 12.75 -6.66
N SER A 141 15.96 12.30 -5.92
CA SER A 141 17.29 11.99 -6.47
C SER A 141 17.21 10.86 -7.49
N ILE A 142 16.46 9.80 -7.21
CA ILE A 142 16.24 8.68 -8.14
C ILE A 142 15.48 9.18 -9.39
N CYS A 143 14.41 9.99 -9.22
CA CYS A 143 13.68 10.59 -10.34
C CYS A 143 14.59 11.46 -11.20
N ALA A 144 15.45 12.27 -10.61
CA ALA A 144 16.38 13.11 -11.34
C ALA A 144 17.40 12.29 -12.17
N ALA A 145 17.84 11.13 -11.64
CA ALA A 145 18.74 10.23 -12.35
C ALA A 145 18.07 9.45 -13.49
N LEU A 146 16.80 9.02 -13.28
CA LEU A 146 16.04 8.25 -14.28
C LEU A 146 15.39 9.13 -15.36
N GLY A 147 15.28 10.43 -15.12
CA GLY A 147 14.56 11.37 -15.97
C GLY A 147 13.08 11.51 -15.60
N SER A 148 12.40 12.48 -16.25
CA SER A 148 10.97 12.75 -16.05
C SER A 148 10.10 11.62 -16.61
N GLY A 149 9.00 11.30 -15.88
CA GLY A 149 8.00 10.34 -16.35
C GLY A 149 7.28 9.62 -15.20
N ILE A 150 6.04 9.23 -15.44
CA ILE A 150 5.19 8.57 -14.44
C ILE A 150 5.81 7.24 -13.99
N VAL A 151 6.35 6.45 -14.91
CA VAL A 151 6.99 5.16 -14.61
C VAL A 151 8.23 5.36 -13.74
N ASN A 152 9.06 6.35 -14.05
CA ASN A 152 10.25 6.67 -13.27
C ASN A 152 9.89 7.14 -11.86
N THR A 153 8.80 7.90 -11.72
CA THR A 153 8.24 8.28 -10.42
C THR A 153 7.77 7.06 -9.61
N MET A 154 7.07 6.12 -10.24
CA MET A 154 6.64 4.87 -9.60
C MET A 154 7.81 4.07 -9.06
N ILE A 155 8.87 3.93 -9.87
CA ILE A 155 10.10 3.22 -9.50
C ILE A 155 10.80 3.95 -8.34
N ALA A 156 10.97 5.26 -8.45
CA ALA A 156 11.66 6.06 -7.45
C ALA A 156 10.97 6.01 -6.08
N VAL A 157 9.64 6.19 -6.04
CA VAL A 157 8.84 6.09 -4.81
C VAL A 157 8.83 4.66 -4.29
N GLY A 158 8.76 3.67 -5.18
CA GLY A 158 8.83 2.26 -4.82
C GLY A 158 10.15 1.90 -4.15
N ILE A 159 11.28 2.29 -4.73
CA ILE A 159 12.62 2.05 -4.17
C ILE A 159 12.78 2.74 -2.82
N SER A 160 12.36 3.99 -2.69
CA SER A 160 12.47 4.73 -1.44
C SER A 160 11.60 4.17 -0.30
N SER A 161 10.58 3.37 -0.62
CA SER A 161 9.74 2.68 0.36
C SER A 161 10.31 1.33 0.83
N ILE A 162 11.25 0.72 0.08
CA ILE A 162 11.88 -0.58 0.39
C ILE A 162 12.36 -0.66 1.85
N PRO A 163 13.11 0.33 2.38
CA PRO A 163 13.64 0.24 3.73
C PRO A 163 12.58 0.11 4.81
N THR A 164 11.48 0.83 4.67
CA THR A 164 10.36 0.77 5.62
C THR A 164 9.73 -0.63 5.64
N TYR A 165 9.42 -1.19 4.47
CA TYR A 165 8.86 -2.53 4.38
C TYR A 165 9.83 -3.61 4.88
N ALA A 166 11.12 -3.50 4.55
CA ALA A 166 12.13 -4.44 5.03
C ALA A 166 12.18 -4.48 6.57
N ARG A 167 12.14 -3.33 7.21
CA ARG A 167 12.16 -3.23 8.69
C ARG A 167 10.90 -3.78 9.33
N VAL A 168 9.73 -3.50 8.76
CA VAL A 168 8.45 -4.00 9.27
C VAL A 168 8.36 -5.51 9.13
N PHE A 169 8.71 -6.06 7.97
CA PHE A 169 8.73 -7.51 7.77
C PHE A 169 9.75 -8.19 8.69
N ARG A 170 10.95 -7.62 8.82
CA ARG A 170 11.96 -8.15 9.75
C ARG A 170 11.40 -8.26 11.18
N SER A 171 10.80 -7.20 11.69
CA SER A 171 10.22 -7.20 13.04
C SER A 171 9.11 -8.25 13.19
N ALA A 172 8.18 -8.30 12.22
CA ALA A 172 7.08 -9.25 12.23
C ALA A 172 7.57 -10.70 12.15
N VAL A 173 8.57 -10.98 11.31
CA VAL A 173 9.14 -12.33 11.14
C VAL A 173 9.90 -12.78 12.39
N ILE A 174 10.67 -11.91 13.04
CA ILE A 174 11.35 -12.23 14.30
C ILE A 174 10.33 -12.65 15.36
N SER A 175 9.25 -11.87 15.50
CA SER A 175 8.18 -12.19 16.45
C SER A 175 7.45 -13.49 16.11
N GLU A 176 7.27 -13.80 14.83
CA GLU A 176 6.59 -15.03 14.42
C GLU A 176 7.48 -16.27 14.52
N LYS A 177 8.78 -16.13 14.22
CA LYS A 177 9.79 -17.21 14.23
C LYS A 177 9.99 -17.81 15.62
N SER A 178 9.75 -17.03 16.69
CA SER A 178 9.92 -17.47 18.08
C SER A 178 8.74 -18.27 18.63
N LYS A 179 7.70 -18.54 17.84
CA LYS A 179 6.52 -19.28 18.30
C LYS A 179 6.73 -20.79 18.26
N GLU A 180 6.18 -21.50 19.25
CA GLU A 180 6.32 -22.94 19.43
C GLU A 180 5.91 -23.78 18.21
N TYR A 181 4.87 -23.36 17.47
CA TYR A 181 4.42 -24.10 16.29
C TYR A 181 5.44 -24.05 15.13
N ILE A 182 6.30 -23.04 15.09
CA ILE A 182 7.40 -22.97 14.11
C ILE A 182 8.50 -23.98 14.50
N GLU A 183 8.80 -24.11 15.79
CA GLU A 183 9.74 -25.11 16.28
C GLU A 183 9.22 -26.54 16.05
N ALA A 184 7.94 -26.78 16.33
CA ALA A 184 7.28 -28.03 16.01
C ALA A 184 7.34 -28.36 14.51
N SER A 185 7.12 -27.36 13.64
CA SER A 185 7.21 -27.54 12.18
C SER A 185 8.62 -27.93 11.74
N LYS A 186 9.67 -27.37 12.37
CA LYS A 186 11.07 -27.76 12.12
C LYS A 186 11.35 -29.19 12.61
N ALA A 187 10.84 -29.54 13.79
CA ALA A 187 11.06 -30.86 14.39
C ALA A 187 10.48 -31.98 13.50
N VAL A 188 9.38 -31.76 12.81
CA VAL A 188 8.81 -32.72 11.84
C VAL A 188 9.46 -32.65 10.46
N GLY A 189 10.57 -31.89 10.29
CA GLY A 189 11.33 -31.84 9.05
C GLY A 189 10.78 -30.92 7.96
N ALA A 190 9.96 -29.93 8.30
CA ALA A 190 9.48 -28.96 7.29
C ALA A 190 10.63 -28.11 6.75
N GLY A 191 10.76 -28.04 5.43
CA GLY A 191 11.78 -27.23 4.76
C GLY A 191 11.56 -25.72 4.95
N ASN A 192 12.64 -24.94 4.91
CA ASN A 192 12.64 -23.49 5.14
C ASN A 192 11.61 -22.72 4.27
N ALA A 193 11.53 -23.02 2.99
CA ALA A 193 10.58 -22.39 2.08
C ALA A 193 9.12 -22.62 2.53
N ARG A 194 8.79 -23.84 2.99
CA ARG A 194 7.46 -24.18 3.50
C ARG A 194 7.15 -23.39 4.77
N ILE A 195 8.12 -23.28 5.69
CA ILE A 195 7.97 -22.52 6.94
C ILE A 195 7.75 -21.04 6.64
N ILE A 196 8.56 -20.45 5.77
CA ILE A 196 8.45 -19.05 5.39
C ILE A 196 7.08 -18.77 4.73
N LEU A 197 6.76 -19.49 3.66
CA LEU A 197 5.61 -19.16 2.80
C LEU A 197 4.27 -19.57 3.42
N ARG A 198 4.23 -20.66 4.21
CA ARG A 198 2.96 -21.22 4.71
C ARG A 198 2.67 -20.87 6.18
N HIS A 199 3.69 -20.54 6.94
CA HIS A 199 3.53 -20.26 8.37
C HIS A 199 3.90 -18.82 8.74
N ILE A 200 5.11 -18.36 8.39
CA ILE A 200 5.60 -17.05 8.81
C ILE A 200 4.91 -15.93 8.01
N LEU A 201 5.00 -15.97 6.69
CA LEU A 201 4.54 -14.88 5.83
C LEU A 201 3.04 -14.55 6.02
N PRO A 202 2.10 -15.52 6.02
CA PRO A 202 0.68 -15.21 6.21
C PRO A 202 0.37 -14.56 7.57
N ASN A 203 1.09 -14.98 8.62
CA ASN A 203 0.90 -14.44 9.96
C ASN A 203 1.60 -13.10 10.19
N SER A 204 2.63 -12.79 9.39
CA SER A 204 3.35 -11.51 9.41
C SER A 204 2.65 -10.40 8.59
N LEU A 205 1.60 -10.70 7.81
CA LEU A 205 0.95 -9.73 6.94
C LEU A 205 0.14 -8.66 7.69
N ALA A 206 -0.40 -8.96 8.87
CA ALA A 206 -1.26 -8.01 9.59
C ALA A 206 -0.56 -6.66 9.91
N PRO A 207 0.64 -6.63 10.52
CA PRO A 207 1.37 -5.38 10.72
C PRO A 207 1.82 -4.72 9.41
N VAL A 208 2.10 -5.51 8.37
CA VAL A 208 2.51 -5.01 7.05
C VAL A 208 1.36 -4.26 6.36
N ILE A 209 0.15 -4.82 6.40
CA ILE A 209 -1.05 -4.15 5.85
C ILE A 209 -1.28 -2.82 6.56
N ALA A 210 -1.09 -2.75 7.87
CA ALA A 210 -1.22 -1.52 8.62
C ALA A 210 -0.24 -0.43 8.13
N VAL A 211 1.02 -0.79 7.86
CA VAL A 211 2.03 0.15 7.31
C VAL A 211 1.70 0.56 5.89
N SER A 212 1.24 -0.36 5.04
CA SER A 212 0.83 -0.05 3.67
C SER A 212 -0.31 0.99 3.64
N TYR A 213 -1.26 0.89 4.57
CA TYR A 213 -2.34 1.86 4.71
C TYR A 213 -1.81 3.26 5.11
N THR A 214 -0.85 3.35 6.03
CA THR A 214 -0.30 4.65 6.47
C THR A 214 0.53 5.34 5.38
N HIS A 215 1.14 4.60 4.46
CA HIS A 215 1.83 5.17 3.30
C HIS A 215 0.88 5.72 2.23
N LEU A 216 -0.34 5.18 2.13
CA LEU A 216 -1.38 5.68 1.23
C LEU A 216 -2.13 6.90 1.79
N THR A 217 -2.16 7.03 3.11
CA THR A 217 -2.68 8.21 3.80
C THR A 217 -1.50 9.09 4.19
N LEU A 218 -1.35 10.24 3.52
CA LEU A 218 -0.37 11.26 3.91
C LEU A 218 -0.45 11.50 5.42
N PRO A 219 0.70 11.68 6.12
CA PRO A 219 0.68 11.98 7.54
C PRO A 219 0.05 13.36 7.76
N THR A 220 -1.25 13.39 8.01
CA THR A 220 -1.94 14.54 8.56
C THR A 220 -1.69 14.58 10.07
N LYS A 221 -0.47 14.91 10.46
CA LYS A 221 -0.15 15.44 11.78
C LYS A 221 0.87 16.56 11.60
N ALA A 222 0.37 17.74 11.40
CA ALA A 222 1.03 18.94 11.88
C ALA A 222 0.66 19.11 13.35
#